data_10aaa0c47cd523670fb5332a37fd9232
#
_entry.id   10aaa0c47cd523670fb5332a37fd9232
#
_cell.length_a   1.000
_cell.length_b   1.000
_cell.length_c   1.000
_cell.angle_alpha   90.00
_cell.angle_beta   90.00
_cell.angle_gamma   90.00
#
_symmetry.space_group_name_H-M   'P 1'
#
loop_
_entity.id
_entity.type
_entity.pdbx_description
1 polymer ?
#
loop_
_entity_poly.entity_id
_entity_poly.type
_entity_poly.pdbx_seq_one_letter_code
_entity_poly.pdbx_strand_id
1 'polypeptide(L)'
;MIRCLAIDDEPLALQQIVAYINKVPFLELAAQCQSAVEARKFLEDDTVDAIFCDINMPDLNGMDFVKSLAVPPLVVFTTAYSEYAVEGFRVNAVDYLLKPFGLQDFQRAANRLKERLSESSSSVPSFHLACIPLTNVL
;
A
#
# COMPACT_ATOMS: atom_id res chain seq x y z
N MET A 1 -14.13 -3.93 -2.44
CA MET A 1 -13.27 -2.76 -2.78
C MET A 1 -12.10 -2.67 -1.82
N ILE A 2 -10.95 -2.32 -2.33
CA ILE A 2 -9.75 -2.11 -1.52
C ILE A 2 -9.73 -0.65 -1.08
N ARG A 3 -9.83 -0.40 0.21
CA ARG A 3 -9.81 0.96 0.76
C ARG A 3 -8.36 1.43 0.84
N CYS A 4 -8.07 2.56 0.24
CA CYS A 4 -6.71 3.08 0.10
C CYS A 4 -6.54 4.43 0.78
N LEU A 5 -5.38 4.62 1.39
CA LEU A 5 -4.91 5.89 1.89
C LEU A 5 -3.78 6.37 0.99
N ALA A 6 -3.84 7.60 0.52
CA ALA A 6 -2.79 8.19 -0.32
C ALA A 6 -2.05 9.24 0.48
N ILE A 7 -0.72 9.17 0.49
CA ILE A 7 0.13 10.07 1.27
C ILE A 7 1.26 10.61 0.40
N ASP A 8 1.32 11.92 0.21
CA ASP A 8 2.41 12.58 -0.50
C ASP A 8 2.39 14.06 -0.10
N ASP A 9 3.56 14.62 0.20
CA ASP A 9 3.65 16.02 0.61
C ASP A 9 3.51 17.00 -0.56
N GLU A 10 3.71 16.53 -1.79
CA GLU A 10 3.54 17.36 -2.98
C GLU A 10 2.11 17.27 -3.49
N PRO A 11 1.39 18.41 -3.54
CA PRO A 11 -0.03 18.39 -3.94
C PRO A 11 -0.29 17.79 -5.31
N LEU A 12 0.56 18.08 -6.30
CA LEU A 12 0.35 17.55 -7.65
C LEU A 12 0.58 16.04 -7.72
N ALA A 13 1.59 15.54 -7.00
CA ALA A 13 1.85 14.11 -6.94
C ALA A 13 0.69 13.40 -6.24
N LEU A 14 0.17 13.97 -5.18
CA LEU A 14 -0.97 13.41 -4.45
C LEU A 14 -2.21 13.36 -5.35
N GLN A 15 -2.48 14.43 -6.10
CA GLN A 15 -3.60 14.48 -7.04
C GLN A 15 -3.48 13.39 -8.10
N GLN A 16 -2.28 13.11 -8.58
CA GLN A 16 -2.07 12.07 -9.58
C GLN A 16 -2.40 10.69 -9.02
N ILE A 17 -1.95 10.42 -7.79
CA ILE A 17 -2.27 9.14 -7.15
C ILE A 17 -3.77 9.00 -6.96
N VAL A 18 -4.44 10.05 -6.50
CA VAL A 18 -5.90 10.04 -6.32
C VAL A 18 -6.60 9.79 -7.64
N ALA A 19 -6.15 10.45 -8.72
CA ALA A 19 -6.74 10.26 -10.04
C ALA A 19 -6.59 8.81 -10.51
N TYR A 20 -5.43 8.21 -10.27
CA TYR A 20 -5.18 6.81 -10.65
C TYR A 20 -6.02 5.85 -9.81
N ILE A 21 -6.17 6.10 -8.51
CA ILE A 21 -7.04 5.28 -7.67
C ILE A 21 -8.46 5.29 -8.23
N ASN A 22 -8.93 6.45 -8.65
CA ASN A 22 -10.29 6.57 -9.20
C ASN A 22 -10.46 5.88 -10.55
N LYS A 23 -9.37 5.57 -11.25
CA LYS A 23 -9.43 4.86 -12.53
C LYS A 23 -9.37 3.34 -12.40
N VAL A 24 -9.07 2.83 -11.22
CA VAL A 24 -8.98 1.37 -10.99
C VAL A 24 -10.26 0.94 -10.28
N PRO A 25 -11.10 0.12 -10.94
CA PRO A 25 -12.46 -0.15 -10.43
C PRO A 25 -12.50 -0.79 -9.04
N PHE A 26 -11.49 -1.57 -8.66
CA PHE A 26 -11.49 -2.27 -7.37
C PHE A 26 -10.80 -1.49 -6.25
N LEU A 27 -10.36 -0.27 -6.51
CA LEU A 27 -9.78 0.61 -5.49
C LEU A 27 -10.77 1.70 -5.09
N GLU A 28 -10.73 2.06 -3.83
CA GLU A 28 -11.56 3.13 -3.27
C GLU A 28 -10.69 4.02 -2.41
N LEU A 29 -10.77 5.33 -2.62
CA LEU A 29 -9.98 6.27 -1.82
C LEU A 29 -10.69 6.52 -0.48
N ALA A 30 -10.04 6.17 0.61
CA ALA A 30 -10.55 6.45 1.95
C ALA A 30 -10.17 7.86 2.40
N ALA A 31 -8.93 8.26 2.13
CA ALA A 31 -8.47 9.61 2.48
C ALA A 31 -7.18 9.92 1.72
N GLN A 32 -6.85 11.21 1.65
CA GLN A 32 -5.59 11.68 1.11
C GLN A 32 -4.93 12.61 2.12
N CYS A 33 -3.64 12.44 2.34
CA CYS A 33 -2.89 13.15 3.37
C CYS A 33 -1.60 13.72 2.79
N GLN A 34 -1.18 14.89 3.28
CA GLN A 34 0.04 15.54 2.82
C GLN A 34 1.20 15.36 3.77
N SER A 35 1.03 14.61 4.85
CA SER A 35 2.10 14.38 5.82
C SER A 35 1.86 13.08 6.58
N ALA A 36 2.91 12.58 7.22
CA ALA A 36 2.80 11.41 8.09
C ALA A 36 1.90 11.71 9.31
N VAL A 37 1.93 12.95 9.80
CA VAL A 37 1.10 13.35 10.94
C VAL A 37 -0.38 13.24 10.58
N GLU A 38 -0.78 13.75 9.41
CA GLU A 38 -2.17 13.64 8.96
C GLU A 38 -2.61 12.19 8.79
N ALA A 39 -1.73 11.37 8.20
CA ALA A 39 -2.02 9.96 7.99
C ALA A 39 -2.20 9.22 9.30
N ARG A 40 -1.34 9.50 10.27
CA ARG A 40 -1.43 8.87 11.59
C ARG A 40 -2.74 9.22 12.29
N LYS A 41 -3.15 10.49 12.19
CA LYS A 41 -4.43 10.93 12.77
C LYS A 41 -5.61 10.20 12.13
N PHE A 42 -5.59 10.07 10.81
CA PHE A 42 -6.65 9.35 10.11
C PHE A 42 -6.72 7.89 10.59
N LEU A 43 -5.56 7.24 10.73
CA LEU A 43 -5.51 5.82 11.09
C LEU A 43 -5.84 5.56 12.56
N GLU A 44 -5.88 6.59 13.41
CA GLU A 44 -6.36 6.44 14.78
C GLU A 44 -7.84 6.12 14.83
N ASP A 45 -8.61 6.65 13.88
CA ASP A 45 -10.08 6.55 13.90
C ASP A 45 -10.64 5.67 12.79
N ASP A 46 -9.80 5.23 11.84
CA ASP A 46 -10.28 4.47 10.69
C ASP A 46 -9.22 3.48 10.26
N THR A 47 -9.63 2.53 9.41
CA THR A 47 -8.74 1.51 8.88
C THR A 47 -8.74 1.52 7.36
N VAL A 48 -7.64 1.08 6.76
CA VAL A 48 -7.53 0.93 5.32
C VAL A 48 -6.88 -0.41 5.01
N ASP A 49 -7.07 -0.88 3.79
CA ASP A 49 -6.47 -2.13 3.33
C ASP A 49 -5.07 -1.90 2.77
N ALA A 50 -4.83 -0.72 2.23
CA ALA A 50 -3.58 -0.41 1.54
C ALA A 50 -3.23 1.06 1.66
N ILE A 51 -1.92 1.34 1.60
CA ILE A 51 -1.39 2.71 1.61
C ILE A 51 -0.50 2.90 0.40
N PHE A 52 -0.72 4.01 -0.33
CA PHE A 52 0.23 4.52 -1.33
C PHE A 52 0.97 5.65 -0.66
N CYS A 53 2.25 5.46 -0.39
CA CYS A 53 3.02 6.35 0.48
C CYS A 53 4.31 6.83 -0.17
N ASP A 54 4.49 8.15 -0.24
CA ASP A 54 5.76 8.75 -0.65
C ASP A 54 6.82 8.45 0.41
N ILE A 55 8.01 8.05 -0.02
CA ILE A 55 9.10 7.78 0.91
C ILE A 55 9.68 9.06 1.48
N ASN A 56 9.90 10.06 0.62
CA ASN A 56 10.63 11.28 1.02
C ASN A 56 9.69 12.40 1.41
N MET A 57 9.24 12.38 2.66
CA MET A 57 8.39 13.43 3.22
C MET A 57 9.17 14.22 4.26
N PRO A 58 8.92 15.54 4.39
CA PRO A 58 9.73 16.37 5.29
C PRO A 58 9.55 16.05 6.76
N ASP A 59 8.36 15.60 7.19
CA ASP A 59 8.11 15.36 8.62
C ASP A 59 8.56 13.96 9.05
N LEU A 60 8.52 12.96 8.17
CA LEU A 60 8.93 11.60 8.51
C LEU A 60 9.09 10.80 7.22
N ASN A 61 10.18 10.04 7.11
CA ASN A 61 10.38 9.13 5.99
C ASN A 61 9.23 8.12 5.92
N GLY A 62 8.69 7.90 4.72
CA GLY A 62 7.52 7.02 4.55
C GLY A 62 7.76 5.59 5.04
N MET A 63 8.96 5.06 4.85
CA MET A 63 9.29 3.72 5.35
C MET A 63 9.26 3.67 6.87
N ASP A 64 9.81 4.69 7.52
CA ASP A 64 9.80 4.79 8.99
C ASP A 64 8.38 4.95 9.50
N PHE A 65 7.56 5.71 8.78
CA PHE A 65 6.15 5.87 9.14
C PHE A 65 5.44 4.52 9.16
N VAL A 66 5.58 3.73 8.09
CA VAL A 66 4.92 2.42 8.00
C VAL A 66 5.43 1.48 9.09
N LYS A 67 6.74 1.49 9.36
CA LYS A 67 7.32 0.66 10.42
C LYS A 67 6.77 1.02 11.81
N SER A 68 6.34 2.25 11.99
CA SER A 68 5.83 2.73 13.29
C SER A 68 4.40 2.28 13.56
N LEU A 69 3.70 1.76 12.56
CA LEU A 69 2.31 1.33 12.72
C LEU A 69 2.27 -0.05 13.37
N ALA A 70 1.39 -0.21 14.36
CA ALA A 70 1.28 -1.47 15.11
C ALA A 70 0.82 -2.62 14.21
N VAL A 71 -0.18 -2.34 13.35
CA VAL A 71 -0.69 -3.31 12.37
C VAL A 71 -0.69 -2.62 11.02
N PRO A 72 0.43 -2.69 10.27
CA PRO A 72 0.52 -1.94 9.02
C PRO A 72 -0.37 -2.58 7.94
N PRO A 73 -1.09 -1.74 7.17
CA PRO A 73 -1.76 -2.21 5.96
C PRO A 73 -0.74 -2.61 4.91
N LEU A 74 -1.20 -3.16 3.81
CA LEU A 74 -0.34 -3.37 2.65
C LEU A 74 0.14 -2.01 2.15
N VAL A 75 1.36 -1.93 1.65
CA VAL A 75 1.92 -0.65 1.24
C VAL A 75 2.57 -0.72 -0.14
N VAL A 76 2.32 0.32 -0.94
CA VAL A 76 3.03 0.61 -2.18
C VAL A 76 3.73 1.95 -1.96
N PHE A 77 5.05 1.94 -2.04
CA PHE A 77 5.82 3.17 -1.90
C PHE A 77 6.00 3.87 -3.23
N THR A 78 6.02 5.20 -3.21
CA THR A 78 6.40 6.01 -4.37
C THR A 78 7.67 6.77 -4.03
N THR A 79 8.54 6.96 -4.99
CA THR A 79 9.83 7.64 -4.77
C THR A 79 10.44 8.11 -6.08
N ALA A 80 11.24 9.18 -6.02
CA ALA A 80 12.05 9.63 -7.14
C ALA A 80 13.41 8.91 -7.20
N TYR A 81 13.72 8.06 -6.22
CA TYR A 81 15.04 7.45 -6.08
C TYR A 81 15.00 5.94 -6.22
N SER A 82 15.68 5.41 -7.24
CA SER A 82 15.65 3.98 -7.55
C SER A 82 16.30 3.11 -6.47
N GLU A 83 17.20 3.65 -5.68
CA GLU A 83 17.88 2.88 -4.64
C GLU A 83 16.92 2.36 -3.57
N TYR A 84 15.80 3.03 -3.35
CA TYR A 84 14.81 2.54 -2.37
C TYR A 84 14.16 1.24 -2.83
N ALA A 85 14.00 1.05 -4.14
CA ALA A 85 13.46 -0.20 -4.65
C ALA A 85 14.42 -1.36 -4.41
N VAL A 86 15.71 -1.10 -4.48
CA VAL A 86 16.75 -2.10 -4.22
C VAL A 86 16.78 -2.47 -2.73
N GLU A 87 16.56 -1.50 -1.85
CA GLU A 87 16.55 -1.72 -0.41
C GLU A 87 15.19 -2.17 0.13
N GLY A 88 14.23 -2.34 -0.75
CA GLY A 88 12.85 -2.66 -0.38
C GLY A 88 12.69 -3.94 0.43
N PHE A 89 13.66 -4.86 0.36
CA PHE A 89 13.60 -6.08 1.15
C PHE A 89 13.61 -5.82 2.65
N ARG A 90 13.98 -4.62 3.09
CA ARG A 90 13.99 -4.23 4.51
C ARG A 90 12.61 -3.83 5.02
N VAL A 91 11.69 -3.54 4.10
CA VAL A 91 10.33 -3.15 4.42
C VAL A 91 9.42 -4.02 3.56
N ASN A 92 8.44 -4.65 4.20
CA ASN A 92 7.53 -5.55 3.49
C ASN A 92 6.53 -4.74 2.66
N ALA A 93 6.96 -4.29 1.49
CA ALA A 93 6.15 -3.53 0.56
C ALA A 93 5.64 -4.43 -0.56
N VAL A 94 4.44 -4.13 -1.05
CA VAL A 94 3.86 -4.85 -2.19
C VAL A 94 4.56 -4.43 -3.48
N ASP A 95 4.87 -3.15 -3.61
CA ASP A 95 5.54 -2.63 -4.81
C ASP A 95 6.19 -1.28 -4.52
N TYR A 96 7.03 -0.84 -5.45
CA TYR A 96 7.66 0.47 -5.46
C TYR A 96 7.40 1.11 -6.82
N LEU A 97 6.92 2.35 -6.80
CA LEU A 97 6.66 3.12 -8.02
C LEU A 97 7.66 4.26 -8.13
N LEU A 98 8.51 4.22 -9.14
CA LEU A 98 9.54 5.24 -9.36
C LEU A 98 8.92 6.41 -10.10
N LYS A 99 9.00 7.61 -9.53
CA LYS A 99 8.48 8.83 -10.14
C LYS A 99 9.38 9.28 -11.29
N PRO A 100 8.81 9.78 -12.39
CA PRO A 100 7.40 9.80 -12.72
C PRO A 100 6.93 8.44 -13.20
N PHE A 101 5.72 8.04 -12.79
CA PHE A 101 5.15 6.76 -13.23
C PHE A 101 3.81 7.00 -13.91
N GLY A 102 3.46 6.10 -14.83
CA GLY A 102 2.20 6.20 -15.56
C GLY A 102 1.14 5.27 -14.98
N LEU A 103 -0.03 5.30 -15.61
CA LEU A 103 -1.16 4.49 -15.18
C LEU A 103 -0.84 2.99 -15.24
N GLN A 104 -0.06 2.55 -16.24
CA GLN A 104 0.28 1.13 -16.36
C GLN A 104 1.08 0.64 -15.15
N ASP A 105 2.05 1.42 -14.68
CA ASP A 105 2.82 1.07 -13.49
C ASP A 105 1.91 1.03 -12.27
N PHE A 106 1.02 2.00 -12.16
CA PHE A 106 0.08 2.07 -11.07
C PHE A 106 -0.85 0.84 -11.08
N GLN A 107 -1.35 0.46 -12.25
CA GLN A 107 -2.23 -0.71 -12.39
C GLN A 107 -1.51 -2.00 -12.00
N ARG A 108 -0.22 -2.11 -12.32
CA ARG A 108 0.58 -3.25 -11.90
C ARG A 108 0.61 -3.35 -10.38
N ALA A 109 0.87 -2.23 -9.69
CA ALA A 109 0.90 -2.20 -8.24
C ALA A 109 -0.48 -2.53 -7.66
N ALA A 110 -1.54 -1.99 -8.25
CA ALA A 110 -2.90 -2.25 -7.81
C ALA A 110 -3.25 -3.73 -7.93
N ASN A 111 -2.84 -4.38 -9.02
CA ASN A 111 -3.07 -5.81 -9.22
C ASN A 111 -2.32 -6.63 -8.19
N ARG A 112 -1.12 -6.22 -7.81
CA ARG A 112 -0.35 -6.89 -6.76
C ARG A 112 -1.04 -6.78 -5.40
N LEU A 113 -1.64 -5.62 -5.10
CA LEU A 113 -2.44 -5.46 -3.89
C LEU A 113 -3.61 -6.42 -3.90
N LYS A 114 -4.31 -6.52 -5.02
CA LYS A 114 -5.45 -7.41 -5.17
C LYS A 114 -5.05 -8.87 -4.95
N GLU A 115 -3.93 -9.28 -5.53
CA GLU A 115 -3.41 -10.63 -5.35
C GLU A 115 -3.09 -10.93 -3.90
N ARG A 116 -2.44 -10.00 -3.21
CA ARG A 116 -2.07 -10.17 -1.81
C ARG A 116 -3.28 -10.33 -0.91
N LEU A 117 -4.32 -9.54 -1.13
CA LEU A 117 -5.55 -9.64 -0.35
C LEU A 117 -6.30 -10.92 -0.65
N SER A 118 -6.28 -11.39 -1.90
CA SER A 118 -6.90 -12.66 -2.28
C SER A 118 -6.17 -13.84 -1.63
N GLU A 119 -4.85 -13.81 -1.61
CA GLU A 119 -4.04 -14.84 -0.95
C GLU A 119 -4.36 -14.93 0.54
N SER A 120 -4.47 -13.78 1.20
CA SER A 120 -4.83 -13.73 2.61
C SER A 120 -6.20 -14.35 2.85
N SER A 121 -7.16 -14.07 1.98
CA SER A 121 -8.50 -14.64 2.06
C SER A 121 -8.48 -16.15 1.83
N SER A 122 -7.69 -16.61 0.85
CA SER A 122 -7.67 -18.03 0.49
C SER A 122 -6.93 -18.89 1.50
N SER A 123 -6.10 -18.33 2.33
CA SER A 123 -5.36 -19.09 3.34
C SER A 123 -6.22 -19.48 4.54
N VAL A 124 -7.40 -18.98 4.60
CA VAL A 124 -8.36 -19.40 5.62
C VAL A 124 -8.96 -20.71 5.21
N PRO A 125 -8.93 -21.88 5.27
CA PRO A 125 -9.34 -23.01 4.93
C PRO A 125 -9.11 -24.16 4.89
N SER A 126 -8.63 -23.75 4.36
CA SER A 126 -8.48 -24.52 4.04
C SER A 126 -7.76 -24.93 3.65
N PHE A 127 -7.04 -24.81 3.34
CA PHE A 127 -6.39 -25.34 3.38
C PHE A 127 -6.02 -25.45 3.19
N HIS A 128 -5.81 -25.57 2.88
CA HIS A 128 -5.56 -25.98 3.18
C HIS A 128 -5.48 -26.28 3.17
N LEU A 129 -5.47 -26.46 2.93
CA LEU A 129 -5.47 -27.14 3.34
C LEU A 129 -5.18 -27.34 3.27
N ALA A 130 -5.11 -27.32 2.93
CA ALA A 130 -4.93 -27.73 3.40
C ALA A 130 -4.56 -27.83 3.48
N CYS A 131 -4.44 -28.04 3.14
CA CYS A 131 -4.31 -28.27 3.79
C CYS A 131 -4.24 -28.47 4.03
N ILE A 132 -4.17 -28.69 3.83
CA ILE A 132 -4.27 -29.15 4.63
C ILE A 132 -4.16 -29.43 4.79
N PRO A 133 -4.11 -29.49 4.62
CA PRO A 133 -4.19 -29.88 5.34
C PRO A 133 -4.03 -30.07 5.63
N LEU A 134 -3.92 -30.43 5.36
CA LEU A 134 -3.99 -30.73 6.11
C LEU A 134 -3.91 -30.61 6.46
N THR A 135 -3.82 -30.69 6.14
CA THR A 135 -3.99 -30.71 6.88
C THR A 135 -4.20 -30.54 7.09
N ASN A 136 -4.30 -31.03 6.62
CA ASN A 136 -4.77 -30.96 7.15
C ASN A 136 -4.99 -30.75 7.35
N VAL A 137 -4.62 -30.58 7.15
CA VAL A 137 -4.92 -30.63 7.72
C VAL A 137 -5.06 -30.65 7.87
N LEU A 138 -4.91 -30.83 7.76
CA LEU A 138 -5.17 -31.09 8.24
C LEU A 138 -5.19 -31.11 8.35
#